data_c6f622d2b00c5e44152c06dc27fe4163
#
_entry.id   c6f622d2b00c5e44152c06dc27fe4163
#
_cell.length_a   1.000
_cell.length_b   1.000
_cell.length_c   1.000
_cell.angle_alpha   90.00
_cell.angle_beta   90.00
_cell.angle_gamma   90.00
#
_symmetry.space_group_name_H-M   'P 1'
#
loop_
_entity.id
_entity.type
_entity.pdbx_description
1 polymer ?
#
loop_
_entity_poly.entity_id
_entity_poly.type
_entity_poly.pdbx_seq_one_letter_code
_entity_poly.pdbx_strand_id
1 'polypeptide(L)'
;MKNKSCDEENDKFSVSQNPQKQKGFCDERVIIFIDGSNLYHIVRNLVLDKKPNDFDFEKFVKYLVRDRKLVRVYYYNCPMDRRKNEENYIKQQKFFDKIQRLPNFTFVLCRMQKNKSTNLYEAKEDDMHLAADMVKLAYNDAYDSAILVSSNGDFVPAILAVKEKGKNVENIGFENKFSYHLQQTCDRFTKLRKEVVEQFFS
;
A
#
# COMPACT_ATOMS: atom_id res chain seq x y z
N MET A 1 -64.55 -1.79 49.79
CA MET A 1 -63.97 -1.40 51.10
C MET A 1 -62.47 -1.38 50.94
N LYS A 2 -61.91 -0.25 51.26
CA LYS A 2 -60.50 0.07 51.57
C LYS A 2 -59.48 0.09 50.49
N ASN A 3 -59.16 1.32 50.07
CA ASN A 3 -57.96 1.87 49.54
C ASN A 3 -56.69 1.39 50.26
N LYS A 4 -55.61 1.24 49.52
CA LYS A 4 -54.27 1.66 49.97
C LYS A 4 -53.42 2.13 48.79
N SER A 5 -53.04 3.38 48.92
CA SER A 5 -52.02 4.08 48.18
C SER A 5 -50.66 3.42 48.28
N CYS A 6 -49.89 3.44 47.22
CA CYS A 6 -48.45 3.23 47.26
C CYS A 6 -47.77 4.41 46.62
N ASP A 7 -46.78 4.86 47.34
CA ASP A 7 -46.06 6.09 47.19
C ASP A 7 -45.09 6.10 45.98
N GLU A 8 -44.93 7.29 45.40
CA GLU A 8 -43.92 7.61 44.41
C GLU A 8 -42.54 7.58 45.05
N GLU A 9 -41.67 6.69 44.60
CA GLU A 9 -40.23 6.81 44.80
C GLU A 9 -39.57 7.28 43.52
N ASN A 10 -39.10 8.53 43.60
CA ASN A 10 -38.22 9.19 42.63
C ASN A 10 -36.86 8.52 42.64
N ASP A 11 -36.55 7.69 41.67
CA ASP A 11 -35.20 7.23 41.44
C ASP A 11 -34.53 8.12 40.37
N LYS A 12 -33.66 8.98 40.88
CA LYS A 12 -32.77 9.83 40.09
C LYS A 12 -31.76 8.98 39.34
N PHE A 13 -32.02 8.72 38.08
CA PHE A 13 -31.01 8.19 37.18
C PHE A 13 -29.89 9.22 36.98
N SER A 14 -28.80 9.03 37.69
CA SER A 14 -27.57 9.75 37.47
C SER A 14 -27.01 9.36 36.09
N VAL A 15 -27.01 10.31 35.16
CA VAL A 15 -26.33 10.22 33.87
C VAL A 15 -24.85 10.08 34.15
N SER A 16 -24.31 8.86 34.10
CA SER A 16 -22.88 8.61 34.10
C SER A 16 -22.28 9.15 32.79
N GLN A 17 -21.43 10.14 32.96
CA GLN A 17 -20.62 10.74 31.90
C GLN A 17 -19.87 9.63 31.18
N ASN A 18 -20.14 9.54 29.89
CA ASN A 18 -19.48 8.62 28.97
C ASN A 18 -17.97 8.91 28.94
N PRO A 19 -17.08 7.96 29.31
CA PRO A 19 -15.65 8.20 29.23
C PRO A 19 -15.29 8.37 27.75
N GLN A 20 -14.61 9.46 27.47
CA GLN A 20 -14.02 9.76 26.16
C GLN A 20 -13.39 8.50 25.59
N LYS A 21 -13.86 8.03 24.42
CA LYS A 21 -13.20 6.99 23.65
C LYS A 21 -11.77 7.46 23.41
N GLN A 22 -10.84 6.95 24.21
CA GLN A 22 -9.43 6.97 23.85
C GLN A 22 -9.34 6.33 22.46
N LYS A 23 -8.76 7.05 21.48
CA LYS A 23 -8.38 6.49 20.19
C LYS A 23 -7.39 5.36 20.48
N GLY A 24 -7.88 4.15 20.67
CA GLY A 24 -7.04 2.97 20.75
C GLY A 24 -6.33 2.84 19.42
N PHE A 25 -5.00 2.76 19.44
CA PHE A 25 -4.23 2.34 18.28
C PHE A 25 -4.77 0.97 17.85
N CYS A 26 -5.05 0.84 16.56
CA CYS A 26 -5.40 -0.45 15.99
C CYS A 26 -4.12 -1.30 15.95
N ASP A 27 -4.10 -2.42 16.65
CA ASP A 27 -2.94 -3.33 16.72
C ASP A 27 -2.71 -4.08 15.39
N GLU A 28 -3.53 -3.86 14.38
CA GLU A 28 -3.41 -4.48 13.06
C GLU A 28 -2.07 -4.15 12.42
N ARG A 29 -1.26 -5.18 12.19
CA ARG A 29 0.06 -5.09 11.57
C ARG A 29 -0.08 -4.99 10.05
N VAL A 30 0.51 -3.98 9.45
CA VAL A 30 0.42 -3.73 8.01
C VAL A 30 1.78 -3.75 7.36
N ILE A 31 1.89 -4.45 6.22
CA ILE A 31 3.00 -4.33 5.28
C ILE A 31 2.48 -3.75 3.97
N ILE A 32 3.24 -2.80 3.42
CA ILE A 32 2.94 -2.19 2.12
C ILE A 32 3.89 -2.77 1.08
N PHE A 33 3.36 -3.24 -0.05
CA PHE A 33 4.09 -3.74 -1.20
C PHE A 33 3.87 -2.79 -2.37
N ILE A 34 4.93 -2.12 -2.81
CA ILE A 34 4.86 -1.11 -3.87
C ILE A 34 5.57 -1.63 -5.11
N ASP A 35 4.81 -1.83 -6.18
CA ASP A 35 5.34 -1.98 -7.52
C ASP A 35 5.80 -0.60 -8.02
N GLY A 36 7.08 -0.34 -7.89
CA GLY A 36 7.64 0.98 -8.14
C GLY A 36 7.62 1.39 -9.61
N SER A 37 7.78 0.42 -10.52
CA SER A 37 7.69 0.67 -11.95
C SER A 37 6.26 1.07 -12.34
N ASN A 38 5.29 0.33 -11.87
CA ASN A 38 3.87 0.59 -12.13
C ASN A 38 3.45 1.94 -11.54
N LEU A 39 3.77 2.20 -10.27
CA LEU A 39 3.46 3.45 -9.58
C LEU A 39 4.08 4.66 -10.30
N TYR A 40 5.35 4.58 -10.71
CA TYR A 40 6.03 5.66 -11.44
C TYR A 40 5.27 6.06 -12.71
N HIS A 41 4.90 5.08 -13.53
CA HIS A 41 4.18 5.32 -14.77
C HIS A 41 2.76 5.88 -14.53
N ILE A 42 2.07 5.40 -13.50
CA ILE A 42 0.73 5.86 -13.15
C ILE A 42 0.78 7.32 -12.71
N VAL A 43 1.65 7.65 -11.75
CA VAL A 43 1.78 9.00 -11.18
C VAL A 43 2.21 10.00 -12.25
N ARG A 44 3.18 9.64 -13.09
CA ARG A 44 3.63 10.47 -14.21
C ARG A 44 2.50 10.83 -15.17
N ASN A 45 1.58 9.90 -15.43
CA ASN A 45 0.47 10.11 -16.36
C ASN A 45 -0.75 10.75 -15.69
N LEU A 46 -0.86 10.68 -14.36
CA LEU A 46 -1.98 11.22 -13.60
C LEU A 46 -1.75 12.70 -13.25
N VAL A 47 -0.51 13.06 -12.88
CA VAL A 47 -0.14 14.41 -12.42
C VAL A 47 0.95 14.96 -13.36
N LEU A 48 0.53 15.48 -14.51
CA LEU A 48 1.43 15.85 -15.61
C LEU A 48 2.34 17.05 -15.30
N ASP A 49 1.94 17.93 -14.40
CA ASP A 49 2.65 19.14 -13.97
C ASP A 49 3.66 18.89 -12.84
N LYS A 50 3.71 17.66 -12.29
CA LYS A 50 4.61 17.28 -11.21
C LYS A 50 5.66 16.27 -11.70
N LYS A 51 6.82 16.28 -11.06
CA LYS A 51 7.87 15.30 -11.34
C LYS A 51 7.68 14.08 -10.41
N PRO A 52 7.58 12.85 -10.92
CA PRO A 52 7.41 11.65 -10.09
C PRO A 52 8.47 11.49 -8.99
N ASN A 53 9.68 12.03 -9.18
CA ASN A 53 10.75 11.99 -8.20
C ASN A 53 10.52 12.89 -6.97
N ASP A 54 9.59 13.84 -7.08
CA ASP A 54 9.19 14.75 -5.99
C ASP A 54 8.04 14.17 -5.15
N PHE A 55 7.60 12.96 -5.46
CA PHE A 55 6.57 12.24 -4.72
C PHE A 55 7.03 11.96 -3.28
N ASP A 56 6.21 12.36 -2.31
CA ASP A 56 6.44 12.20 -0.88
C ASP A 56 5.92 10.83 -0.41
N PHE A 57 6.81 9.85 -0.37
CA PHE A 57 6.47 8.50 0.07
C PHE A 57 6.09 8.41 1.54
N GLU A 58 6.61 9.28 2.41
CA GLU A 58 6.26 9.27 3.83
C GLU A 58 4.82 9.70 4.04
N LYS A 59 4.38 10.79 3.37
CA LYS A 59 2.97 11.21 3.38
C LYS A 59 2.05 10.15 2.79
N PHE A 60 2.46 9.53 1.68
CA PHE A 60 1.70 8.48 1.03
C PHE A 60 1.53 7.26 1.94
N VAL A 61 2.61 6.76 2.53
CA VAL A 61 2.59 5.65 3.49
C VAL A 61 1.71 5.96 4.69
N LYS A 62 1.86 7.16 5.28
CA LYS A 62 1.02 7.61 6.40
C LYS A 62 -0.48 7.62 6.03
N TYR A 63 -0.81 8.08 4.83
CA TYR A 63 -2.18 8.07 4.32
C TYR A 63 -2.75 6.64 4.21
N LEU A 64 -1.95 5.68 3.74
CA LEU A 64 -2.36 4.28 3.58
C LEU A 64 -2.48 3.54 4.91
N VAL A 65 -1.54 3.74 5.81
CA VAL A 65 -1.46 3.04 7.10
C VAL A 65 -2.55 3.52 8.06
N ARG A 66 -2.84 4.83 8.07
CA ARG A 66 -3.77 5.48 9.00
C ARG A 66 -3.33 5.32 10.46
N ASP A 67 -4.15 4.66 11.28
CA ASP A 67 -3.97 4.41 12.72
C ASP A 67 -3.46 2.98 13.02
N ARG A 68 -3.10 2.20 11.98
CA ARG A 68 -2.57 0.84 12.08
C ARG A 68 -1.07 0.83 12.32
N LYS A 69 -0.53 -0.33 12.71
CA LYS A 69 0.90 -0.52 12.96
C LYS A 69 1.63 -0.86 11.66
N LEU A 70 2.40 0.10 11.12
CA LEU A 70 3.29 -0.19 10.00
C LEU A 70 4.44 -1.10 10.44
N VAL A 71 4.57 -2.25 9.81
CA VAL A 71 5.71 -3.17 9.99
C VAL A 71 6.83 -2.78 9.05
N ARG A 72 6.54 -2.70 7.73
CA ARG A 72 7.52 -2.41 6.68
C ARG A 72 6.85 -1.96 5.39
N VAL A 73 7.60 -1.21 4.59
CA VAL A 73 7.29 -0.92 3.19
C VAL A 73 8.33 -1.61 2.31
N TYR A 74 7.89 -2.45 1.40
CA TYR A 74 8.73 -3.04 0.37
C TYR A 74 8.50 -2.29 -0.93
N TYR A 75 9.56 -1.77 -1.51
CA TYR A 75 9.53 -1.04 -2.78
C TYR A 75 10.35 -1.80 -3.82
N TYR A 76 9.67 -2.33 -4.84
CA TYR A 76 10.27 -3.14 -5.90
C TYR A 76 10.49 -2.29 -7.14
N ASN A 77 11.67 -2.36 -7.72
CA ASN A 77 11.95 -1.71 -8.99
C ASN A 77 13.14 -2.35 -9.70
N CYS A 78 13.19 -2.20 -11.01
CA CYS A 78 14.31 -2.58 -11.84
C CYS A 78 15.12 -1.36 -12.29
N PRO A 79 16.46 -1.47 -12.38
CA PRO A 79 17.27 -0.37 -12.89
C PRO A 79 17.00 -0.19 -14.39
N MET A 80 17.11 1.05 -14.87
CA MET A 80 17.11 1.32 -16.31
C MET A 80 18.43 0.86 -16.95
N ASP A 81 18.40 0.51 -18.23
CA ASP A 81 19.64 0.22 -18.97
C ASP A 81 20.42 1.52 -19.19
N ARG A 82 21.55 1.67 -18.50
CA ARG A 82 22.46 2.82 -18.60
C ARG A 82 22.84 3.16 -20.04
N ARG A 83 23.00 2.14 -20.89
CA ARG A 83 23.42 2.31 -22.30
C ARG A 83 22.34 2.96 -23.17
N LYS A 84 21.05 2.84 -22.77
CA LYS A 84 19.95 3.48 -23.49
C LYS A 84 19.85 4.97 -23.18
N ASN A 85 20.03 5.32 -21.90
CA ASN A 85 19.97 6.71 -21.46
C ASN A 85 20.67 6.86 -20.11
N GLU A 86 21.93 7.33 -20.15
CA GLU A 86 22.76 7.49 -18.96
C GLU A 86 22.22 8.56 -18.01
N GLU A 87 21.68 9.67 -18.52
CA GLU A 87 21.14 10.73 -17.69
C GLU A 87 19.95 10.25 -16.87
N ASN A 88 19.01 9.56 -17.49
CA ASN A 88 17.84 8.99 -16.81
C ASN A 88 18.25 7.90 -15.82
N TYR A 89 19.26 7.09 -16.16
CA TYR A 89 19.83 6.10 -15.24
C TYR A 89 20.35 6.78 -13.96
N ILE A 90 21.16 7.85 -14.10
CA ILE A 90 21.70 8.58 -12.94
C ILE A 90 20.57 9.20 -12.11
N LYS A 91 19.54 9.78 -12.74
CA LYS A 91 18.36 10.30 -12.04
C LYS A 91 17.62 9.22 -11.25
N GLN A 92 17.48 8.03 -11.86
CA GLN A 92 16.85 6.89 -11.21
C GLN A 92 17.69 6.39 -10.02
N GLN A 93 19.04 6.32 -10.14
CA GLN A 93 19.89 5.91 -9.01
C GLN A 93 19.76 6.88 -7.82
N LYS A 94 19.76 8.20 -8.07
CA LYS A 94 19.53 9.21 -7.01
C LYS A 94 18.16 9.03 -6.34
N PHE A 95 17.15 8.68 -7.11
CA PHE A 95 15.84 8.37 -6.58
C PHE A 95 15.84 7.10 -5.73
N PHE A 96 16.53 6.04 -6.15
CA PHE A 96 16.67 4.81 -5.38
C PHE A 96 17.40 5.05 -4.05
N ASP A 97 18.47 5.86 -4.07
CA ASP A 97 19.17 6.26 -2.85
C ASP A 97 18.25 7.03 -1.88
N LYS A 98 17.34 7.87 -2.39
CA LYS A 98 16.33 8.56 -1.58
C LYS A 98 15.39 7.55 -0.91
N ILE A 99 14.84 6.57 -1.67
CA ILE A 99 13.93 5.56 -1.14
C ILE A 99 14.60 4.69 -0.09
N GLN A 100 15.86 4.26 -0.30
CA GLN A 100 16.60 3.42 0.66
C GLN A 100 16.83 4.09 2.01
N ARG A 101 16.85 5.43 2.06
CA ARG A 101 17.05 6.19 3.30
C ARG A 101 15.77 6.43 4.08
N LEU A 102 14.59 6.13 3.51
CA LEU A 102 13.32 6.32 4.20
C LEU A 102 13.17 5.32 5.36
N PRO A 103 12.62 5.76 6.48
CA PRO A 103 12.41 4.88 7.64
C PRO A 103 11.40 3.77 7.28
N ASN A 104 11.66 2.56 7.76
CA ASN A 104 10.83 1.37 7.53
C ASN A 104 10.70 0.93 6.06
N PHE A 105 11.52 1.43 5.15
CA PHE A 105 11.56 0.97 3.77
C PHE A 105 12.62 -0.13 3.58
N THR A 106 12.24 -1.09 2.75
CA THR A 106 13.15 -2.10 2.16
C THR A 106 13.04 -1.95 0.65
N PHE A 107 14.13 -1.50 0.05
CA PHE A 107 14.24 -1.40 -1.40
C PHE A 107 14.70 -2.74 -1.97
N VAL A 108 13.92 -3.31 -2.88
CA VAL A 108 14.23 -4.56 -3.58
C VAL A 108 14.58 -4.23 -5.02
N LEU A 109 15.89 -4.30 -5.32
CA LEU A 109 16.38 -4.06 -6.67
C LEU A 109 16.31 -5.38 -7.45
N CYS A 110 15.45 -5.41 -8.45
CA CYS A 110 15.28 -6.55 -9.34
C CYS A 110 16.30 -6.52 -10.47
N ARG A 111 16.50 -7.65 -11.14
CA ARG A 111 17.49 -7.77 -12.22
C ARG A 111 16.82 -7.55 -13.57
N MET A 112 17.55 -6.91 -14.47
CA MET A 112 17.19 -6.89 -15.87
C MET A 112 17.75 -8.12 -16.58
N GLN A 113 16.91 -8.81 -17.31
CA GLN A 113 17.34 -9.93 -18.16
C GLN A 113 17.35 -9.50 -19.62
N LYS A 114 18.43 -9.86 -20.32
CA LYS A 114 18.52 -9.62 -21.75
C LYS A 114 17.65 -10.63 -22.50
N ASN A 115 16.63 -10.15 -23.20
CA ASN A 115 15.85 -10.98 -24.09
C ASN A 115 16.72 -11.36 -25.31
N LYS A 116 16.96 -12.66 -25.50
CA LYS A 116 17.84 -13.17 -26.58
C LYS A 116 17.27 -12.91 -27.96
N SER A 117 15.95 -12.86 -28.12
CA SER A 117 15.29 -12.67 -29.41
C SER A 117 15.26 -11.21 -29.85
N THR A 118 15.01 -10.28 -28.92
CA THR A 118 14.91 -8.84 -29.21
C THR A 118 16.19 -8.08 -28.92
N ASN A 119 17.17 -8.73 -28.29
CA ASN A 119 18.42 -8.13 -27.80
C ASN A 119 18.22 -6.97 -26.83
N LEU A 120 16.99 -6.81 -26.31
CA LEU A 120 16.60 -5.76 -25.35
C LEU A 120 16.66 -6.29 -23.91
N TYR A 121 16.93 -5.38 -22.98
CA TYR A 121 16.82 -5.69 -21.56
C TYR A 121 15.38 -5.45 -21.11
N GLU A 122 14.78 -6.45 -20.49
CA GLU A 122 13.43 -6.44 -19.95
C GLU A 122 13.49 -6.63 -18.43
N ALA A 123 12.69 -5.88 -17.70
CA ALA A 123 12.44 -6.14 -16.28
C ALA A 123 11.59 -7.43 -16.20
N LYS A 124 12.13 -8.47 -15.57
CA LYS A 124 11.44 -9.77 -15.54
C LYS A 124 11.15 -10.30 -14.13
N GLU A 125 11.74 -9.71 -13.12
CA GLU A 125 11.75 -10.34 -11.80
C GLU A 125 11.02 -9.54 -10.72
N ASP A 126 10.63 -8.29 -10.99
CA ASP A 126 10.00 -7.42 -9.99
C ASP A 126 8.65 -7.96 -9.51
N ASP A 127 7.78 -8.34 -10.41
CA ASP A 127 6.47 -8.92 -10.09
C ASP A 127 6.61 -10.25 -9.32
N MET A 128 7.55 -11.09 -9.74
CA MET A 128 7.78 -12.38 -9.10
C MET A 128 8.35 -12.23 -7.68
N HIS A 129 9.29 -11.27 -7.48
CA HIS A 129 9.83 -10.98 -6.16
C HIS A 129 8.74 -10.43 -5.23
N LEU A 130 7.94 -9.47 -5.72
CA LEU A 130 6.84 -8.91 -4.95
C LEU A 130 5.82 -9.99 -4.57
N ALA A 131 5.37 -10.81 -5.52
CA ALA A 131 4.42 -11.88 -5.28
C ALA A 131 4.96 -12.91 -4.26
N ALA A 132 6.22 -13.35 -4.43
CA ALA A 132 6.87 -14.31 -3.55
C ALA A 132 7.01 -13.76 -2.12
N ASP A 133 7.42 -12.50 -1.96
CA ASP A 133 7.57 -11.89 -0.65
C ASP A 133 6.22 -11.67 0.03
N MET A 134 5.15 -11.28 -0.69
CA MET A 134 3.80 -11.21 -0.13
C MET A 134 3.37 -12.53 0.49
N VAL A 135 3.51 -13.63 -0.25
CA VAL A 135 3.12 -14.98 0.20
C VAL A 135 4.03 -15.42 1.36
N LYS A 136 5.35 -15.35 1.19
CA LYS A 136 6.34 -15.75 2.22
C LYS A 136 6.10 -15.04 3.55
N LEU A 137 5.88 -13.73 3.53
CA LEU A 137 5.66 -12.94 4.75
C LEU A 137 4.30 -13.21 5.38
N ALA A 138 3.27 -13.56 4.62
CA ALA A 138 2.00 -14.04 5.14
C ALA A 138 2.16 -15.36 5.88
N TYR A 139 2.88 -16.33 5.31
CA TYR A 139 3.14 -17.63 5.92
C TYR A 139 4.01 -17.52 7.17
N ASN A 140 4.91 -16.55 7.23
CA ASN A 140 5.72 -16.23 8.42
C ASN A 140 4.98 -15.40 9.48
N ASP A 141 3.70 -15.14 9.31
CA ASP A 141 2.88 -14.29 10.21
C ASP A 141 3.48 -12.89 10.45
N ALA A 142 4.11 -12.31 9.43
CA ALA A 142 4.78 -11.01 9.55
C ALA A 142 3.79 -9.83 9.57
N TYR A 143 2.55 -10.01 9.11
CA TYR A 143 1.51 -8.98 9.05
C TYR A 143 0.11 -9.58 9.17
N ASP A 144 -0.86 -8.73 9.40
CA ASP A 144 -2.29 -9.07 9.42
C ASP A 144 -2.96 -8.64 8.11
N SER A 145 -2.53 -7.50 7.55
CA SER A 145 -2.99 -6.98 6.26
C SER A 145 -1.82 -6.57 5.37
N ALA A 146 -1.90 -6.96 4.10
CA ALA A 146 -1.03 -6.50 3.03
C ALA A 146 -1.71 -5.37 2.26
N ILE A 147 -1.01 -4.27 2.00
CA ILE A 147 -1.45 -3.22 1.08
C ILE A 147 -0.63 -3.32 -0.20
N LEU A 148 -1.27 -3.72 -1.28
CA LEU A 148 -0.65 -3.81 -2.61
C LEU A 148 -0.89 -2.52 -3.40
N VAL A 149 0.18 -1.82 -3.76
CA VAL A 149 0.15 -0.64 -4.63
C VAL A 149 0.61 -1.06 -6.02
N SER A 150 -0.31 -1.54 -6.81
CA SER A 150 -0.12 -1.93 -8.22
C SER A 150 -1.45 -2.01 -8.96
N SER A 151 -1.41 -1.87 -10.27
CA SER A 151 -2.54 -2.10 -11.19
C SER A 151 -2.32 -3.34 -12.06
N ASN A 152 -1.33 -4.20 -11.71
CA ASN A 152 -1.03 -5.42 -12.45
C ASN A 152 -1.89 -6.58 -11.93
N GLY A 153 -2.77 -7.13 -12.80
CA GLY A 153 -3.64 -8.26 -12.49
C GLY A 153 -2.92 -9.58 -12.24
N ASP A 154 -1.65 -9.69 -12.61
CA ASP A 154 -0.85 -10.91 -12.45
C ASP A 154 -0.56 -11.27 -10.98
N PHE A 155 -0.84 -10.34 -10.05
CA PHE A 155 -0.75 -10.59 -8.62
C PHE A 155 -1.92 -11.39 -8.03
N VAL A 156 -3.00 -11.64 -8.79
CA VAL A 156 -4.18 -12.38 -8.30
C VAL A 156 -3.82 -13.72 -7.64
N PRO A 157 -2.96 -14.58 -8.22
CA PRO A 157 -2.60 -15.85 -7.57
C PRO A 157 -1.91 -15.66 -6.20
N ALA A 158 -1.04 -14.66 -6.07
CA ALA A 158 -0.37 -14.35 -4.82
C ALA A 158 -1.37 -13.85 -3.76
N ILE A 159 -2.32 -13.01 -4.16
CA ILE A 159 -3.39 -12.52 -3.28
C ILE A 159 -4.23 -13.67 -2.75
N LEU A 160 -4.63 -14.61 -3.60
CA LEU A 160 -5.40 -15.79 -3.17
C LEU A 160 -4.63 -16.63 -2.16
N ALA A 161 -3.34 -16.88 -2.39
CA ALA A 161 -2.49 -17.62 -1.45
C ALA A 161 -2.33 -16.90 -0.10
N VAL A 162 -2.25 -15.57 -0.10
CA VAL A 162 -2.23 -14.75 1.13
C VAL A 162 -3.55 -14.85 1.88
N LYS A 163 -4.69 -14.81 1.18
CA LYS A 163 -6.03 -14.95 1.77
C LYS A 163 -6.28 -16.36 2.32
N GLU A 164 -5.78 -17.41 1.65
CA GLU A 164 -5.82 -18.78 2.15
C GLU A 164 -5.09 -18.92 3.50
N LYS A 165 -4.06 -18.13 3.74
CA LYS A 165 -3.38 -18.04 5.04
C LYS A 165 -4.17 -17.25 6.09
N GLY A 166 -5.35 -16.74 5.75
CA GLY A 166 -6.20 -15.95 6.66
C GLY A 166 -5.73 -14.51 6.86
N LYS A 167 -4.92 -13.97 5.93
CA LYS A 167 -4.50 -12.57 5.94
C LYS A 167 -5.36 -11.74 5.00
N ASN A 168 -5.54 -10.45 5.32
CA ASN A 168 -6.27 -9.52 4.46
C ASN A 168 -5.36 -8.93 3.39
N VAL A 169 -5.93 -8.62 2.23
CA VAL A 169 -5.24 -7.89 1.16
C VAL A 169 -6.06 -6.68 0.74
N GLU A 170 -5.43 -5.52 0.80
CA GLU A 170 -5.96 -4.27 0.27
C GLU A 170 -5.22 -3.89 -1.02
N ASN A 171 -5.94 -3.47 -2.04
CA ASN A 171 -5.32 -2.95 -3.27
C ASN A 171 -5.56 -1.46 -3.43
N ILE A 172 -4.51 -0.75 -3.78
CA ILE A 172 -4.55 0.67 -4.12
C ILE A 172 -4.44 0.80 -5.64
N GLY A 173 -5.54 1.19 -6.26
CA GLY A 173 -5.60 1.60 -7.67
C GLY A 173 -5.67 3.11 -7.82
N PHE A 174 -5.59 3.59 -9.06
CA PHE A 174 -5.64 5.00 -9.40
C PHE A 174 -6.73 5.25 -10.44
N GLU A 175 -7.28 6.47 -10.49
CA GLU A 175 -8.40 6.75 -11.40
C GLU A 175 -8.05 6.57 -12.87
N ASN A 176 -6.80 6.84 -13.26
CA ASN A 176 -6.31 6.67 -14.62
C ASN A 176 -5.87 5.23 -14.93
N LYS A 177 -5.64 4.39 -13.90
CA LYS A 177 -5.23 2.99 -14.07
C LYS A 177 -5.49 2.17 -12.82
N PHE A 178 -6.27 1.12 -12.96
CA PHE A 178 -6.48 0.08 -11.94
C PHE A 178 -6.82 -1.25 -12.62
N SER A 179 -6.71 -2.34 -11.89
CA SER A 179 -7.08 -3.68 -12.36
C SER A 179 -8.43 -4.07 -11.78
N TYR A 180 -9.37 -4.41 -12.65
CA TYR A 180 -10.68 -4.93 -12.25
C TYR A 180 -10.55 -6.29 -11.53
N HIS A 181 -9.60 -7.13 -11.96
CA HIS A 181 -9.34 -8.41 -11.29
C HIS A 181 -8.84 -8.23 -9.86
N LEU A 182 -7.93 -7.27 -9.62
CA LEU A 182 -7.48 -6.93 -8.27
C LEU A 182 -8.62 -6.39 -7.42
N GLN A 183 -9.44 -5.50 -7.99
CA GLN A 183 -10.60 -4.93 -7.30
C GLN A 183 -11.58 -6.01 -6.81
N GLN A 184 -11.79 -7.07 -7.60
CA GLN A 184 -12.71 -8.16 -7.24
C GLN A 184 -12.08 -9.17 -6.28
N THR A 185 -10.76 -9.35 -6.30
CA THR A 185 -10.08 -10.40 -5.54
C THR A 185 -9.66 -9.92 -4.14
N CYS A 186 -9.29 -8.66 -3.99
CA CYS A 186 -8.85 -8.09 -2.71
C CYS A 186 -10.02 -7.89 -1.74
N ASP A 187 -9.72 -7.93 -0.44
CA ASP A 187 -10.71 -7.70 0.62
C ASP A 187 -11.16 -6.22 0.67
N ARG A 188 -10.25 -5.32 0.30
CA ARG A 188 -10.53 -3.89 0.15
C ARG A 188 -9.85 -3.33 -1.09
N PHE A 189 -10.58 -2.49 -1.80
CA PHE A 189 -10.05 -1.73 -2.93
C PHE A 189 -10.24 -0.23 -2.69
N THR A 190 -9.16 0.54 -2.87
CA THR A 190 -9.20 2.00 -2.78
C THR A 190 -8.72 2.59 -4.10
N LYS A 191 -9.57 3.38 -4.75
CA LYS A 191 -9.23 4.11 -5.96
C LYS A 191 -8.84 5.56 -5.61
N LEU A 192 -7.57 5.90 -5.79
CA LEU A 192 -7.07 7.25 -5.56
C LEU A 192 -7.39 8.15 -6.76
N ARG A 193 -8.02 9.29 -6.47
CA ARG A 193 -8.27 10.35 -7.45
C ARG A 193 -7.05 11.26 -7.56
N LYS A 194 -6.97 12.01 -8.66
CA LYS A 194 -5.88 12.95 -8.93
C LYS A 194 -5.65 13.92 -7.77
N GLU A 195 -6.71 14.52 -7.23
CA GLU A 195 -6.63 15.52 -6.16
C GLU A 195 -6.03 14.95 -4.87
N VAL A 196 -6.23 13.65 -4.62
CA VAL A 196 -5.62 12.96 -3.47
C VAL A 196 -4.15 12.71 -3.73
N VAL A 197 -3.80 12.29 -4.96
CA VAL A 197 -2.40 12.00 -5.34
C VAL A 197 -1.55 13.27 -5.33
N GLU A 198 -2.12 14.41 -5.75
CA GLU A 198 -1.45 15.72 -5.73
C GLU A 198 -1.01 16.14 -4.32
N GLN A 199 -1.71 15.72 -3.28
CA GLN A 199 -1.35 16.01 -1.89
C GLN A 199 -0.03 15.37 -1.45
N PHE A 200 0.43 14.34 -2.17
CA PHE A 200 1.70 13.66 -1.91
C PHE A 200 2.89 14.31 -2.64
N PHE A 201 2.71 15.49 -3.21
CA PHE A 201 3.79 16.29 -3.75
C PHE A 201 4.02 17.51 -2.87
N SER A 202 5.29 17.91 -2.78
CA SER A 202 5.73 19.10 -2.04
C SER A 202 5.54 20.35 -2.87
#